data_575528c439374c5d742dcd8207ba15aa
#
_entry.id   575528c439374c5d742dcd8207ba15aa
#
_cell.length_a   1.000
_cell.length_b   1.000
_cell.length_c   1.000
_cell.angle_alpha   90.00
_cell.angle_beta   90.00
_cell.angle_gamma   90.00
#
_symmetry.space_group_name_H-M   'P 1'
#
loop_
_entity.id
_entity.type
_entity.pdbx_description
1 polymer ?
#
loop_
_entity_poly.entity_id
_entity_poly.type
_entity_poly.pdbx_seq_one_letter_code
_entity_poly.pdbx_strand_id
1 'polypeptide(L)'
;MRHIMSPLDFSVEELDQLLNLANDIEANPKKYAHACDGKKLATLFYEPSTRTRLSFEAAMMNLGGNVLGFSSADSSSATKGETVSDTIRMVACYADICAMRHPKEGAPLVASLHSPIPVINAGDGGHQHPTQTLTDLLTIRSLKGRLDNLTIGLCGDLKFGRTVHSLISALVRYTGIRFVLISPEELRIPSYIRDDVLRENNIEFEEVERLEDALPKLDVLYMTRVQKERFFNEEDYVRMKDFYILDKKKMELAPQDMIVMHPLPRVNEIAVEVDDDPRAAYFKQAQYAVYARMALILTLLEVKVC
;
A
#
# COMPACT_ATOMS: atom_id res chain seq x y z
N MET A 1 -15.24 1.50 18.60
CA MET A 1 -14.13 2.18 17.91
C MET A 1 -13.47 1.19 16.97
N ARG A 2 -13.09 1.59 15.76
CA ARG A 2 -12.50 0.74 14.73
C ARG A 2 -11.02 1.05 14.57
N HIS A 3 -10.20 0.01 14.39
CA HIS A 3 -8.79 0.08 14.04
C HIS A 3 -8.57 -0.58 12.67
N ILE A 4 -7.47 -0.30 11.99
CA ILE A 4 -7.14 -0.89 10.70
C ILE A 4 -5.77 -1.55 10.78
N MET A 5 -5.77 -2.88 10.81
CA MET A 5 -4.57 -3.72 10.89
C MET A 5 -4.28 -4.42 9.55
N SER A 6 -5.33 -4.75 8.81
CA SER A 6 -5.29 -5.49 7.54
C SER A 6 -6.21 -4.85 6.50
N PRO A 7 -5.93 -4.99 5.18
CA PRO A 7 -6.90 -4.59 4.16
C PRO A 7 -8.21 -5.37 4.24
N LEU A 8 -8.22 -6.52 4.91
CA LEU A 8 -9.41 -7.36 5.11
C LEU A 8 -10.31 -6.90 6.27
N ASP A 9 -9.91 -5.88 7.03
CA ASP A 9 -10.73 -5.28 8.09
C ASP A 9 -11.95 -4.52 7.55
N PHE A 10 -11.99 -4.27 6.24
CA PHE A 10 -13.15 -3.73 5.53
C PHE A 10 -13.86 -4.83 4.73
N SER A 11 -15.19 -4.82 4.68
CA SER A 11 -15.94 -5.56 3.68
C SER A 11 -15.70 -4.96 2.28
N VAL A 12 -16.11 -5.65 1.22
CA VAL A 12 -15.99 -5.12 -0.15
C VAL A 12 -16.82 -3.85 -0.31
N GLU A 13 -18.03 -3.85 0.26
CA GLU A 13 -18.94 -2.69 0.23
C GLU A 13 -18.34 -1.48 0.97
N GLU A 14 -17.71 -1.72 2.11
CA GLU A 14 -17.03 -0.67 2.87
C GLU A 14 -15.80 -0.13 2.12
N LEU A 15 -15.03 -1.02 1.47
CA LEU A 15 -13.93 -0.60 0.58
C LEU A 15 -14.46 0.27 -0.56
N ASP A 16 -15.55 -0.14 -1.21
CA ASP A 16 -16.15 0.63 -2.28
C ASP A 16 -16.63 2.01 -1.82
N GLN A 17 -17.23 2.10 -0.63
CA GLN A 17 -17.61 3.38 -0.03
C GLN A 17 -16.40 4.26 0.25
N LEU A 18 -15.31 3.68 0.80
CA LEU A 18 -14.07 4.41 1.08
C LEU A 18 -13.41 4.90 -0.21
N LEU A 19 -13.35 4.07 -1.25
CA LEU A 19 -12.80 4.45 -2.55
C LEU A 19 -13.65 5.51 -3.25
N ASN A 20 -14.99 5.45 -3.12
CA ASN A 20 -15.89 6.50 -3.62
C ASN A 20 -15.65 7.83 -2.89
N LEU A 21 -15.50 7.80 -1.57
CA LEU A 21 -15.18 8.98 -0.78
C LEU A 21 -13.82 9.57 -1.19
N ALA A 22 -12.81 8.74 -1.44
CA ALA A 22 -11.50 9.19 -1.90
C ALA A 22 -11.58 9.89 -3.27
N ASN A 23 -12.39 9.37 -4.20
CA ASN A 23 -12.63 10.01 -5.50
C ASN A 23 -13.43 11.31 -5.38
N ASP A 24 -14.40 11.39 -4.46
CA ASP A 24 -15.11 12.66 -4.19
C ASP A 24 -14.18 13.71 -3.59
N ILE A 25 -13.26 13.31 -2.70
CA ILE A 25 -12.22 14.19 -2.14
C ILE A 25 -11.29 14.71 -3.25
N GLU A 26 -10.85 13.86 -4.19
CA GLU A 26 -10.04 14.28 -5.35
C GLU A 26 -10.79 15.32 -6.19
N ALA A 27 -12.07 15.08 -6.49
CA ALA A 27 -12.89 15.95 -7.32
C ALA A 27 -13.29 17.26 -6.63
N ASN A 28 -13.47 17.23 -5.31
CA ASN A 28 -14.03 18.35 -4.52
C ASN A 28 -13.17 18.68 -3.28
N PRO A 29 -11.85 18.93 -3.39
CA PRO A 29 -10.96 19.06 -2.24
C PRO A 29 -11.34 20.17 -1.27
N LYS A 30 -11.91 21.26 -1.76
CA LYS A 30 -12.36 22.40 -0.92
C LYS A 30 -13.51 22.03 0.03
N LYS A 31 -14.38 21.10 -0.35
CA LYS A 31 -15.47 20.59 0.48
C LYS A 31 -14.94 19.95 1.78
N TYR A 32 -13.76 19.36 1.71
CA TYR A 32 -13.15 18.61 2.82
C TYR A 32 -12.08 19.37 3.60
N ALA A 33 -11.71 20.57 3.17
CA ALA A 33 -10.57 21.33 3.70
C ALA A 33 -10.68 21.68 5.20
N HIS A 34 -11.86 21.61 5.80
CA HIS A 34 -12.13 21.89 7.20
C HIS A 34 -12.79 20.73 7.95
N ALA A 35 -12.81 19.54 7.34
CA ALA A 35 -13.50 18.38 7.89
C ALA A 35 -12.90 17.88 9.22
N CYS A 36 -11.61 18.11 9.44
CA CYS A 36 -10.90 17.73 10.65
C CYS A 36 -10.36 18.93 11.45
N ASP A 37 -11.00 20.09 11.37
CA ASP A 37 -10.61 21.25 12.17
C ASP A 37 -10.55 20.88 13.66
N GLY A 38 -9.43 21.22 14.32
CA GLY A 38 -9.17 20.90 15.73
C GLY A 38 -8.74 19.45 16.01
N LYS A 39 -8.83 18.54 15.04
CA LYS A 39 -8.37 17.15 15.19
C LYS A 39 -6.87 17.02 15.00
N LYS A 40 -6.29 15.98 15.63
CA LYS A 40 -4.85 15.69 15.57
C LYS A 40 -4.59 14.24 15.17
N LEU A 41 -3.72 14.04 14.19
CA LEU A 41 -3.17 12.75 13.81
C LEU A 41 -1.80 12.58 14.47
N ALA A 42 -1.59 11.47 15.17
CA ALA A 42 -0.26 11.03 15.59
C ALA A 42 0.38 10.15 14.51
N THR A 43 1.58 10.49 14.06
CA THR A 43 2.41 9.67 13.15
C THR A 43 3.57 9.05 13.92
N LEU A 44 3.43 7.78 14.33
CA LEU A 44 4.42 7.05 15.13
C LEU A 44 5.23 6.12 14.24
N PHE A 45 6.34 6.60 13.73
CA PHE A 45 7.19 5.86 12.80
C PHE A 45 8.47 5.38 13.48
N TYR A 46 8.48 4.13 13.92
CA TYR A 46 9.63 3.47 14.57
C TYR A 46 10.71 3.04 13.57
N GLU A 47 10.36 2.99 12.28
CA GLU A 47 11.31 2.82 11.18
C GLU A 47 11.11 3.89 10.10
N PRO A 48 12.17 4.30 9.38
CA PRO A 48 12.08 5.33 8.35
C PRO A 48 11.08 4.97 7.24
N SER A 49 10.19 5.90 6.92
CA SER A 49 9.27 5.80 5.79
C SER A 49 8.81 7.17 5.31
N THR A 50 9.55 7.77 4.38
CA THR A 50 9.30 9.13 3.91
C THR A 50 7.90 9.26 3.29
N ARG A 51 7.58 8.42 2.28
CA ARG A 51 6.32 8.54 1.54
C ARG A 51 5.08 8.27 2.38
N THR A 52 5.09 7.19 3.17
CA THR A 52 3.93 6.84 4.00
C THR A 52 3.67 7.91 5.04
N ARG A 53 4.71 8.40 5.72
CA ARG A 53 4.59 9.44 6.73
C ARG A 53 4.06 10.74 6.12
N LEU A 54 4.77 11.29 5.11
CA LEU A 54 4.39 12.55 4.48
C LEU A 54 2.98 12.51 3.90
N SER A 55 2.54 11.38 3.34
CA SER A 55 1.18 11.27 2.79
C SER A 55 0.10 11.20 3.86
N PHE A 56 0.36 10.63 5.06
CA PHE A 56 -0.55 10.73 6.19
C PHE A 56 -0.63 12.16 6.75
N GLU A 57 0.52 12.80 6.89
CA GLU A 57 0.61 14.18 7.36
C GLU A 57 -0.10 15.14 6.40
N ALA A 58 0.17 15.01 5.09
CA ALA A 58 -0.52 15.79 4.06
C ALA A 58 -2.04 15.52 4.06
N ALA A 59 -2.46 14.26 4.22
CA ALA A 59 -3.87 13.91 4.28
C ALA A 59 -4.58 14.62 5.44
N MET A 60 -4.00 14.58 6.63
CA MET A 60 -4.60 15.26 7.80
C MET A 60 -4.61 16.77 7.65
N MET A 61 -3.53 17.36 7.15
CA MET A 61 -3.45 18.82 6.92
C MET A 61 -4.44 19.27 5.82
N ASN A 62 -4.61 18.49 4.75
CA ASN A 62 -5.60 18.79 3.72
C ASN A 62 -7.06 18.72 4.22
N LEU A 63 -7.30 18.03 5.33
CA LEU A 63 -8.58 17.99 6.02
C LEU A 63 -8.75 19.10 7.07
N GLY A 64 -7.78 20.02 7.23
CA GLY A 64 -7.79 21.10 8.23
C GLY A 64 -7.28 20.69 9.62
N GLY A 65 -6.84 19.44 9.78
CA GLY A 65 -6.32 18.95 11.06
C GLY A 65 -4.83 19.23 11.25
N ASN A 66 -4.31 18.80 12.40
CA ASN A 66 -2.92 18.96 12.78
C ASN A 66 -2.22 17.61 12.91
N VAL A 67 -0.90 17.62 12.89
CA VAL A 67 -0.07 16.41 13.02
C VAL A 67 0.96 16.57 14.13
N LEU A 68 1.25 15.45 14.81
CA LEU A 68 2.32 15.32 15.78
C LEU A 68 2.93 13.91 15.66
N GLY A 69 4.12 13.70 16.16
CA GLY A 69 4.73 12.37 16.11
C GLY A 69 6.24 12.39 15.99
N PHE A 70 6.80 11.23 15.61
CA PHE A 70 8.22 11.02 15.39
C PHE A 70 8.49 10.16 14.14
N SER A 71 9.72 10.25 13.60
CA SER A 71 10.14 9.61 12.35
C SER A 71 11.10 8.43 12.52
N SER A 72 11.57 8.20 13.75
CA SER A 72 12.42 7.05 14.12
C SER A 72 12.24 6.70 15.59
N ALA A 73 12.54 5.46 15.95
CA ALA A 73 12.57 5.02 17.35
C ALA A 73 13.54 5.85 18.20
N ASP A 74 14.67 6.26 17.62
CA ASP A 74 15.73 7.02 18.29
C ASP A 74 15.26 8.41 18.79
N SER A 75 14.25 8.97 18.16
CA SER A 75 13.64 10.26 18.57
C SER A 75 12.46 10.10 19.53
N SER A 76 12.25 8.91 20.11
CA SER A 76 11.13 8.60 21.00
C SER A 76 11.58 7.97 22.32
N SER A 77 10.66 7.88 23.27
CA SER A 77 10.88 7.22 24.56
C SER A 77 11.12 5.69 24.45
N ALA A 78 10.95 5.11 23.26
CA ALA A 78 11.30 3.71 23.01
C ALA A 78 12.78 3.42 23.34
N THR A 79 13.68 4.37 23.13
CA THR A 79 15.10 4.28 23.52
C THR A 79 15.32 4.12 25.02
N LYS A 80 14.33 4.50 25.83
CA LYS A 80 14.33 4.34 27.30
C LYS A 80 13.61 3.08 27.76
N GLY A 81 13.14 2.24 26.82
CA GLY A 81 12.41 1.01 27.11
C GLY A 81 10.90 1.14 27.26
N GLU A 82 10.31 2.30 26.83
CA GLU A 82 8.86 2.47 26.84
C GLU A 82 8.19 1.46 25.88
N THR A 83 7.15 0.80 26.36
CA THR A 83 6.42 -0.20 25.59
C THR A 83 5.49 0.45 24.54
N VAL A 84 5.15 -0.27 23.47
CA VAL A 84 4.16 0.18 22.49
C VAL A 84 2.80 0.47 23.16
N SER A 85 2.43 -0.35 24.16
CA SER A 85 1.18 -0.18 24.92
C SER A 85 1.16 1.12 25.76
N ASP A 86 2.28 1.49 26.34
CA ASP A 86 2.36 2.75 27.13
C ASP A 86 2.45 3.94 26.18
N THR A 87 3.23 3.85 25.10
CA THR A 87 3.31 4.90 24.09
C THR A 87 1.94 5.25 23.53
N ILE A 88 1.12 4.25 23.15
CA ILE A 88 -0.19 4.54 22.54
C ILE A 88 -1.16 5.16 23.57
N ARG A 89 -1.14 4.72 24.83
CA ARG A 89 -1.97 5.32 25.89
C ARG A 89 -1.59 6.78 26.14
N MET A 90 -0.30 7.07 26.16
CA MET A 90 0.21 8.44 26.33
C MET A 90 -0.15 9.30 25.11
N VAL A 91 0.05 8.81 23.89
CA VAL A 91 -0.27 9.53 22.65
C VAL A 91 -1.77 9.83 22.52
N ALA A 92 -2.62 8.92 23.00
CA ALA A 92 -4.06 9.13 23.04
C ALA A 92 -4.51 10.30 23.91
N CYS A 93 -3.66 10.79 24.82
CA CYS A 93 -3.92 12.03 25.54
C CYS A 93 -3.73 13.29 24.67
N TYR A 94 -3.09 13.16 23.51
CA TYR A 94 -2.68 14.28 22.66
C TYR A 94 -3.29 14.29 21.28
N ALA A 95 -3.73 13.11 20.79
CA ALA A 95 -4.22 12.92 19.43
C ALA A 95 -5.58 12.22 19.39
N ASP A 96 -6.30 12.39 18.29
CA ASP A 96 -7.61 11.78 18.04
C ASP A 96 -7.51 10.48 17.23
N ILE A 97 -6.41 10.27 16.50
CA ILE A 97 -6.16 9.11 15.63
C ILE A 97 -4.64 8.89 15.50
N CYS A 98 -4.22 7.65 15.33
CA CYS A 98 -2.81 7.29 15.23
C CYS A 98 -2.52 6.46 13.96
N ALA A 99 -1.51 6.84 13.21
CA ALA A 99 -0.88 6.01 12.18
C ALA A 99 0.47 5.49 12.71
N MET A 100 0.58 4.17 12.89
CA MET A 100 1.78 3.54 13.45
C MET A 100 2.49 2.69 12.40
N ARG A 101 3.80 2.92 12.23
CA ARG A 101 4.70 2.07 11.47
C ARG A 101 5.79 1.49 12.38
N HIS A 102 5.99 0.17 12.32
CA HIS A 102 6.88 -0.50 13.24
C HIS A 102 7.67 -1.63 12.54
N PRO A 103 8.98 -1.86 12.86
CA PRO A 103 9.75 -2.96 12.28
C PRO A 103 9.29 -4.34 12.76
N LYS A 104 8.66 -4.43 13.94
CA LYS A 104 8.14 -5.71 14.47
C LYS A 104 6.72 -5.95 14.00
N GLU A 105 6.47 -7.13 13.45
CA GLU A 105 5.15 -7.61 13.08
C GLU A 105 4.19 -7.64 14.27
N GLY A 106 2.94 -7.24 14.06
CA GLY A 106 1.90 -7.18 15.10
C GLY A 106 2.00 -6.02 16.09
N ALA A 107 3.04 -5.16 16.03
CA ALA A 107 3.15 -4.04 16.98
C ALA A 107 1.96 -3.04 16.88
N PRO A 108 1.45 -2.66 15.69
CA PRO A 108 0.22 -1.87 15.60
C PRO A 108 -1.01 -2.58 16.17
N LEU A 109 -1.09 -3.91 16.06
CA LEU A 109 -2.16 -4.69 16.69
C LEU A 109 -2.09 -4.61 18.22
N VAL A 110 -0.90 -4.77 18.79
CA VAL A 110 -0.70 -4.56 20.25
C VAL A 110 -1.11 -3.14 20.66
N ALA A 111 -0.74 -2.12 19.87
CA ALA A 111 -1.19 -0.75 20.13
C ALA A 111 -2.72 -0.64 20.11
N SER A 112 -3.39 -1.24 19.13
CA SER A 112 -4.86 -1.16 18.99
C SER A 112 -5.60 -1.77 20.19
N LEU A 113 -5.07 -2.84 20.79
CA LEU A 113 -5.66 -3.49 21.98
C LEU A 113 -5.62 -2.61 23.23
N HIS A 114 -4.77 -1.58 23.26
CA HIS A 114 -4.58 -0.69 24.40
C HIS A 114 -4.94 0.77 24.12
N SER A 115 -5.40 1.06 22.91
CA SER A 115 -5.67 2.42 22.43
C SER A 115 -7.12 2.85 22.66
N PRO A 116 -7.38 4.00 23.27
CA PRO A 116 -8.70 4.63 23.29
C PRO A 116 -8.99 5.50 22.05
N ILE A 117 -8.10 5.53 21.05
CA ILE A 117 -8.26 6.22 19.76
C ILE A 117 -8.03 5.25 18.61
N PRO A 118 -8.56 5.49 17.39
CA PRO A 118 -8.30 4.67 16.22
C PRO A 118 -6.80 4.54 15.92
N VAL A 119 -6.35 3.29 15.64
CA VAL A 119 -4.98 3.00 15.22
C VAL A 119 -5.01 2.45 13.79
N ILE A 120 -4.15 2.99 12.94
CA ILE A 120 -3.94 2.56 11.57
C ILE A 120 -2.55 1.90 11.48
N ASN A 121 -2.50 0.66 11.02
CA ASN A 121 -1.25 0.03 10.62
C ASN A 121 -0.69 0.69 9.35
N ALA A 122 0.37 1.48 9.49
CA ALA A 122 1.09 2.13 8.39
C ALA A 122 2.28 1.27 7.86
N GLY A 123 2.30 -0.02 8.21
CA GLY A 123 3.30 -1.03 7.86
C GLY A 123 3.97 -1.63 9.08
N ASP A 124 3.93 -2.96 9.21
CA ASP A 124 4.54 -3.72 10.30
C ASP A 124 5.48 -4.80 9.77
N GLY A 125 6.78 -4.53 9.81
CA GLY A 125 7.81 -5.47 9.39
C GLY A 125 7.62 -5.98 7.96
N GLY A 126 7.62 -7.30 7.80
CA GLY A 126 7.32 -8.00 6.54
C GLY A 126 5.86 -8.37 6.33
N HIS A 127 5.00 -8.12 7.31
CA HIS A 127 3.67 -8.69 7.42
C HIS A 127 2.61 -7.94 6.58
N GLN A 128 2.17 -6.74 6.97
CA GLN A 128 1.05 -6.04 6.35
C GLN A 128 1.35 -4.57 6.02
N HIS A 129 0.69 -4.08 4.97
CA HIS A 129 0.67 -2.65 4.65
C HIS A 129 -0.71 -2.22 4.11
N PRO A 130 -1.76 -2.22 4.97
CA PRO A 130 -3.15 -2.04 4.53
C PRO A 130 -3.38 -0.74 3.77
N THR A 131 -2.70 0.34 4.16
CA THR A 131 -2.89 1.65 3.50
C THR A 131 -2.20 1.75 2.13
N GLN A 132 -1.21 0.89 1.84
CA GLN A 132 -0.70 0.75 0.48
C GLN A 132 -1.73 0.02 -0.39
N THR A 133 -2.35 -1.03 0.13
CA THR A 133 -3.42 -1.75 -0.59
C THR A 133 -4.58 -0.82 -0.93
N LEU A 134 -5.03 0.04 -0.01
CA LEU A 134 -6.06 1.05 -0.31
C LEU A 134 -5.63 2.01 -1.41
N THR A 135 -4.36 2.44 -1.40
CA THR A 135 -3.78 3.27 -2.46
C THR A 135 -3.81 2.57 -3.81
N ASP A 136 -3.43 1.28 -3.83
CA ASP A 136 -3.35 0.47 -5.04
C ASP A 136 -4.75 0.23 -5.63
N LEU A 137 -5.72 -0.13 -4.79
CA LEU A 137 -7.12 -0.30 -5.20
C LEU A 137 -7.72 1.00 -5.75
N LEU A 138 -7.47 2.14 -5.08
CA LEU A 138 -7.92 3.44 -5.56
C LEU A 138 -7.31 3.78 -6.92
N THR A 139 -6.01 3.51 -7.10
CA THR A 139 -5.31 3.76 -8.37
C THR A 139 -5.90 2.92 -9.50
N ILE A 140 -6.07 1.61 -9.28
CA ILE A 140 -6.67 0.72 -10.27
C ILE A 140 -8.08 1.19 -10.62
N ARG A 141 -8.93 1.42 -9.62
CA ARG A 141 -10.31 1.85 -9.82
C ARG A 141 -10.42 3.18 -10.55
N SER A 142 -9.61 4.17 -10.19
CA SER A 142 -9.65 5.50 -10.80
C SER A 142 -9.15 5.50 -12.25
N LEU A 143 -8.18 4.64 -12.59
CA LEU A 143 -7.58 4.60 -13.93
C LEU A 143 -8.20 3.55 -14.85
N LYS A 144 -8.71 2.43 -14.32
CA LYS A 144 -9.38 1.38 -15.10
C LYS A 144 -10.91 1.44 -14.99
N GLY A 145 -11.46 2.28 -14.11
CA GLY A 145 -12.91 2.42 -13.90
C GLY A 145 -13.57 1.26 -13.16
N ARG A 146 -12.82 0.19 -12.81
CA ARG A 146 -13.34 -1.03 -12.19
C ARG A 146 -12.27 -1.72 -11.36
N LEU A 147 -12.70 -2.68 -10.52
CA LEU A 147 -11.84 -3.61 -9.77
C LEU A 147 -12.16 -5.07 -10.08
N ASP A 148 -13.09 -5.32 -10.98
CA ASP A 148 -13.48 -6.65 -11.48
C ASP A 148 -12.99 -6.87 -12.91
N ASN A 149 -12.96 -8.16 -13.34
CA ASN A 149 -12.59 -8.56 -14.70
C ASN A 149 -11.25 -7.94 -15.17
N LEU A 150 -10.21 -8.06 -14.36
CA LEU A 150 -8.87 -7.53 -14.62
C LEU A 150 -7.82 -8.63 -14.60
N THR A 151 -6.87 -8.53 -15.53
CA THR A 151 -5.63 -9.32 -15.52
C THR A 151 -4.51 -8.49 -14.91
N ILE A 152 -4.03 -8.92 -13.75
CA ILE A 152 -3.03 -8.20 -12.94
C ILE A 152 -1.69 -8.93 -13.02
N GLY A 153 -0.70 -8.30 -13.62
CA GLY A 153 0.68 -8.76 -13.60
C GLY A 153 1.40 -8.25 -12.35
N LEU A 154 1.96 -9.16 -11.57
CA LEU A 154 2.78 -8.85 -10.40
C LEU A 154 4.22 -9.24 -10.71
N CYS A 155 5.14 -8.28 -10.77
CA CYS A 155 6.48 -8.50 -11.28
C CYS A 155 7.57 -8.13 -10.27
N GLY A 156 8.54 -9.00 -10.07
CA GLY A 156 9.74 -8.80 -9.27
C GLY A 156 9.83 -9.71 -8.05
N ASP A 157 9.97 -9.13 -6.86
CA ASP A 157 10.05 -9.88 -5.61
C ASP A 157 8.66 -10.23 -5.08
N LEU A 158 8.15 -11.40 -5.49
CA LEU A 158 6.86 -11.91 -5.03
C LEU A 158 6.97 -12.70 -3.73
N LYS A 159 8.19 -13.11 -3.34
CA LYS A 159 8.44 -13.91 -2.14
C LYS A 159 8.34 -13.10 -0.87
N PHE A 160 8.96 -11.92 -0.85
CA PHE A 160 9.04 -11.04 0.33
C PHE A 160 8.18 -9.78 0.19
N GLY A 161 7.49 -9.64 -0.95
CA GLY A 161 6.71 -8.48 -1.30
C GLY A 161 5.38 -8.36 -0.54
N ARG A 162 5.39 -7.88 0.72
CA ARG A 162 4.16 -7.70 1.52
C ARG A 162 3.07 -6.89 0.82
N THR A 163 3.42 -5.90 -0.02
CA THR A 163 2.47 -5.12 -0.80
C THR A 163 1.76 -5.97 -1.84
N VAL A 164 2.49 -6.91 -2.47
CA VAL A 164 1.95 -7.90 -3.41
C VAL A 164 0.98 -8.83 -2.68
N HIS A 165 1.38 -9.40 -1.54
CA HIS A 165 0.54 -10.32 -0.77
C HIS A 165 -0.75 -9.66 -0.30
N SER A 166 -0.66 -8.42 0.23
CA SER A 166 -1.83 -7.66 0.67
C SER A 166 -2.74 -7.28 -0.49
N LEU A 167 -2.18 -6.94 -1.65
CA LEU A 167 -2.96 -6.61 -2.84
C LEU A 167 -3.69 -7.85 -3.40
N ILE A 168 -3.02 -9.00 -3.48
CA ILE A 168 -3.65 -10.27 -3.86
C ILE A 168 -4.83 -10.56 -2.93
N SER A 169 -4.61 -10.55 -1.60
CA SER A 169 -5.64 -10.83 -0.61
C SER A 169 -6.86 -9.91 -0.70
N ALA A 170 -6.66 -8.66 -1.12
CA ALA A 170 -7.76 -7.74 -1.34
C ALA A 170 -8.50 -8.00 -2.66
N LEU A 171 -7.76 -8.25 -3.76
CA LEU A 171 -8.32 -8.38 -5.10
C LEU A 171 -9.04 -9.73 -5.33
N VAL A 172 -8.66 -10.82 -4.66
CA VAL A 172 -9.37 -12.11 -4.76
C VAL A 172 -10.84 -12.03 -4.34
N ARG A 173 -11.23 -10.96 -3.70
CA ARG A 173 -12.61 -10.68 -3.25
C ARG A 173 -13.49 -10.07 -4.34
N TYR A 174 -12.89 -9.67 -5.49
CA TYR A 174 -13.58 -9.13 -6.65
C TYR A 174 -13.72 -10.19 -7.75
N THR A 175 -14.76 -10.09 -8.55
CA THR A 175 -15.10 -11.10 -9.57
C THR A 175 -14.20 -10.97 -10.80
N GLY A 176 -13.81 -12.11 -11.39
CA GLY A 176 -13.11 -12.15 -12.69
C GLY A 176 -11.69 -11.62 -12.64
N ILE A 177 -11.05 -11.65 -11.48
CA ILE A 177 -9.63 -11.32 -11.34
C ILE A 177 -8.78 -12.52 -11.76
N ARG A 178 -7.75 -12.24 -12.56
CA ARG A 178 -6.70 -13.17 -12.96
C ARG A 178 -5.35 -12.58 -12.61
N PHE A 179 -4.42 -13.41 -12.11
CA PHE A 179 -3.05 -12.98 -11.85
C PHE A 179 -2.05 -13.61 -12.81
N VAL A 180 -1.07 -12.81 -13.22
CA VAL A 180 0.16 -13.26 -13.89
C VAL A 180 1.31 -12.95 -12.93
N LEU A 181 1.90 -14.00 -12.34
CA LEU A 181 2.96 -13.92 -11.35
C LEU A 181 4.31 -14.01 -12.07
N ILE A 182 5.01 -12.87 -12.16
CA ILE A 182 6.22 -12.71 -12.97
C ILE A 182 7.41 -12.62 -12.04
N SER A 183 8.15 -13.71 -11.90
CA SER A 183 9.32 -13.77 -11.00
C SER A 183 10.29 -14.87 -11.39
N PRO A 184 11.60 -14.75 -11.08
CA PRO A 184 12.50 -15.88 -11.13
C PRO A 184 12.10 -16.91 -10.07
N GLU A 185 12.57 -18.14 -10.22
CA GLU A 185 12.20 -19.26 -9.35
C GLU A 185 12.41 -18.97 -7.87
N GLU A 186 13.50 -18.31 -7.52
CA GLU A 186 13.91 -17.99 -6.14
C GLU A 186 13.01 -16.95 -5.46
N LEU A 187 12.30 -16.13 -6.25
CA LEU A 187 11.42 -15.05 -5.79
C LEU A 187 9.93 -15.32 -6.05
N ARG A 188 9.55 -16.56 -6.34
CA ARG A 188 8.16 -16.98 -6.52
C ARG A 188 7.31 -16.72 -5.29
N ILE A 189 6.03 -16.56 -5.55
CA ILE A 189 5.02 -16.35 -4.50
C ILE A 189 5.05 -17.49 -3.47
N PRO A 190 4.98 -17.22 -2.16
CA PRO A 190 4.96 -18.26 -1.12
C PRO A 190 3.73 -19.16 -1.23
N SER A 191 3.89 -20.42 -0.75
CA SER A 191 2.81 -21.41 -0.79
C SER A 191 1.55 -20.94 -0.06
N TYR A 192 1.66 -20.25 1.07
CA TYR A 192 0.50 -19.75 1.82
C TYR A 192 -0.33 -18.70 1.03
N ILE A 193 0.27 -17.92 0.12
CA ILE A 193 -0.50 -17.06 -0.79
C ILE A 193 -1.04 -17.86 -1.97
N ARG A 194 -0.18 -18.73 -2.57
CA ARG A 194 -0.56 -19.51 -3.74
C ARG A 194 -1.68 -20.50 -3.43
N ASP A 195 -1.56 -21.21 -2.33
CA ASP A 195 -2.46 -22.32 -1.99
C ASP A 195 -3.65 -21.83 -1.16
N ASP A 196 -3.43 -21.07 -0.06
CA ASP A 196 -4.48 -20.68 0.88
C ASP A 196 -5.25 -19.42 0.43
N VAL A 197 -4.68 -18.60 -0.49
CA VAL A 197 -5.37 -17.41 -0.99
C VAL A 197 -5.85 -17.60 -2.43
N LEU A 198 -4.97 -17.94 -3.37
CA LEU A 198 -5.36 -18.01 -4.77
C LEU A 198 -6.17 -19.28 -5.07
N ARG A 199 -5.69 -20.47 -4.69
CA ARG A 199 -6.36 -21.74 -5.00
C ARG A 199 -7.64 -21.94 -4.22
N GLU A 200 -7.68 -21.65 -2.93
CA GLU A 200 -8.90 -21.78 -2.13
C GLU A 200 -10.03 -20.86 -2.60
N ASN A 201 -9.69 -19.68 -3.14
CA ASN A 201 -10.68 -18.78 -3.75
C ASN A 201 -10.96 -19.06 -5.24
N ASN A 202 -10.43 -20.15 -5.81
CA ASN A 202 -10.57 -20.53 -7.22
C ASN A 202 -10.15 -19.40 -8.18
N ILE A 203 -9.12 -18.65 -7.84
CA ILE A 203 -8.59 -17.57 -8.68
C ILE A 203 -7.69 -18.15 -9.77
N GLU A 204 -7.94 -17.75 -11.00
CA GLU A 204 -7.09 -18.12 -12.13
C GLU A 204 -5.75 -17.38 -12.04
N PHE A 205 -4.65 -18.10 -12.07
CA PHE A 205 -3.31 -17.53 -12.10
C PHE A 205 -2.33 -18.37 -12.92
N GLU A 206 -1.30 -17.73 -13.44
CA GLU A 206 -0.16 -18.38 -14.07
C GLU A 206 1.15 -17.82 -13.51
N GLU A 207 2.18 -18.64 -13.46
CA GLU A 207 3.54 -18.23 -13.10
C GLU A 207 4.40 -18.21 -14.36
N VAL A 208 5.03 -17.08 -14.64
CA VAL A 208 5.92 -16.87 -15.77
C VAL A 208 7.23 -16.25 -15.30
N GLU A 209 8.31 -16.53 -16.02
CA GLU A 209 9.61 -15.98 -15.68
C GLU A 209 9.94 -14.72 -16.49
N ARG A 210 9.45 -14.62 -17.72
CA ARG A 210 9.74 -13.50 -18.60
C ARG A 210 8.63 -12.45 -18.60
N LEU A 211 9.01 -11.20 -18.40
CA LEU A 211 8.08 -10.06 -18.41
C LEU A 211 7.40 -9.91 -19.80
N GLU A 212 8.16 -10.12 -20.87
CA GLU A 212 7.68 -9.98 -22.24
C GLU A 212 6.53 -10.95 -22.58
N ASP A 213 6.50 -12.13 -21.96
CA ASP A 213 5.46 -13.14 -22.19
C ASP A 213 4.13 -12.75 -21.48
N ALA A 214 4.22 -11.90 -20.47
CA ALA A 214 3.08 -11.40 -19.70
C ALA A 214 2.45 -10.15 -20.30
N LEU A 215 3.28 -9.17 -20.70
CA LEU A 215 2.86 -7.81 -21.08
C LEU A 215 1.64 -7.74 -22.02
N PRO A 216 1.52 -8.55 -23.09
CA PRO A 216 0.42 -8.40 -24.05
C PRO A 216 -0.99 -8.64 -23.50
N LYS A 217 -1.12 -9.25 -22.32
CA LYS A 217 -2.41 -9.67 -21.74
C LYS A 217 -2.80 -8.92 -20.48
N LEU A 218 -1.98 -7.95 -20.01
CA LEU A 218 -2.18 -7.28 -18.75
C LEU A 218 -3.07 -6.05 -18.87
N ASP A 219 -3.99 -5.88 -17.91
CA ASP A 219 -4.67 -4.62 -17.62
C ASP A 219 -3.85 -3.73 -16.69
N VAL A 220 -3.16 -4.36 -15.73
CA VAL A 220 -2.32 -3.71 -14.72
C VAL A 220 -1.00 -4.45 -14.61
N LEU A 221 0.10 -3.73 -14.68
CA LEU A 221 1.43 -4.22 -14.31
C LEU A 221 1.87 -3.57 -13.01
N TYR A 222 2.01 -4.37 -11.96
CA TYR A 222 2.52 -3.94 -10.65
C TYR A 222 3.97 -4.38 -10.51
N MET A 223 4.90 -3.45 -10.68
CA MET A 223 6.33 -3.69 -10.53
C MET A 223 6.77 -3.56 -9.09
N THR A 224 7.69 -4.41 -8.65
CA THR A 224 8.33 -4.31 -7.34
C THR A 224 9.85 -4.38 -7.49
N ARG A 225 10.57 -3.71 -6.60
CA ARG A 225 12.02 -3.86 -6.53
C ARG A 225 12.41 -5.16 -5.83
N VAL A 226 13.56 -5.69 -6.17
CA VAL A 226 14.20 -6.76 -5.39
C VAL A 226 14.77 -6.14 -4.12
N GLN A 227 14.34 -6.63 -2.94
CA GLN A 227 14.64 -6.04 -1.64
C GLN A 227 15.99 -6.55 -1.10
N LYS A 228 17.08 -5.76 -1.25
CA LYS A 228 18.44 -6.13 -0.76
C LYS A 228 18.44 -6.57 0.71
N GLU A 229 17.65 -5.89 1.52
CA GLU A 229 17.52 -6.12 2.96
C GLU A 229 16.93 -7.48 3.36
N ARG A 230 16.46 -8.27 2.40
CA ARG A 230 15.86 -9.60 2.60
C ARG A 230 16.77 -10.76 2.18
N PHE A 231 17.91 -10.46 1.56
CA PHE A 231 18.86 -11.49 1.15
C PHE A 231 19.93 -11.71 2.23
N PHE A 232 20.19 -12.98 2.55
CA PHE A 232 21.27 -13.37 3.44
C PHE A 232 22.64 -13.28 2.76
N ASN A 233 22.68 -13.42 1.42
CA ASN A 233 23.89 -13.40 0.61
C ASN A 233 23.82 -12.23 -0.41
N GLU A 234 24.84 -11.40 -0.43
CA GLU A 234 24.91 -10.26 -1.37
C GLU A 234 25.06 -10.71 -2.83
N GLU A 235 25.69 -11.88 -3.09
CA GLU A 235 25.82 -12.43 -4.44
C GLU A 235 24.46 -12.78 -5.05
N ASP A 236 23.55 -13.36 -4.26
CA ASP A 236 22.20 -13.66 -4.73
C ASP A 236 21.41 -12.38 -5.05
N TYR A 237 21.54 -11.34 -4.23
CA TYR A 237 20.93 -10.04 -4.53
C TYR A 237 21.49 -9.45 -5.82
N VAL A 238 22.82 -9.44 -6.02
CA VAL A 238 23.45 -8.88 -7.23
C VAL A 238 22.99 -9.60 -8.49
N ARG A 239 22.78 -10.93 -8.41
CA ARG A 239 22.24 -11.74 -9.53
C ARG A 239 20.79 -11.39 -9.87
N MET A 240 19.96 -11.05 -8.86
CA MET A 240 18.52 -10.86 -9.01
C MET A 240 18.09 -9.41 -9.22
N LYS A 241 18.86 -8.43 -8.73
CA LYS A 241 18.48 -7.00 -8.68
C LYS A 241 18.12 -6.40 -10.04
N ASP A 242 18.74 -6.87 -11.13
CA ASP A 242 18.56 -6.36 -12.49
C ASP A 242 17.77 -7.36 -13.38
N PHE A 243 17.11 -8.35 -12.79
CA PHE A 243 16.42 -9.40 -13.52
C PHE A 243 15.25 -8.85 -14.35
N TYR A 244 14.54 -7.86 -13.80
CA TYR A 244 13.46 -7.19 -14.51
C TYR A 244 13.76 -5.69 -14.62
N ILE A 245 13.86 -5.22 -15.86
CA ILE A 245 13.90 -3.79 -16.17
C ILE A 245 12.80 -3.52 -17.19
N LEU A 246 11.79 -2.76 -16.79
CA LEU A 246 10.77 -2.25 -17.69
C LEU A 246 11.31 -1.03 -18.40
N ASP A 247 11.52 -1.15 -19.70
CA ASP A 247 12.00 -0.10 -20.60
C ASP A 247 10.93 0.28 -21.65
N LYS A 248 11.20 1.29 -22.44
CA LYS A 248 10.30 1.77 -23.49
C LYS A 248 10.01 0.68 -24.54
N LYS A 249 10.99 -0.16 -24.89
CA LYS A 249 10.84 -1.24 -25.86
C LYS A 249 9.87 -2.32 -25.36
N LYS A 250 9.93 -2.66 -24.08
CA LYS A 250 8.99 -3.60 -23.47
C LYS A 250 7.58 -3.00 -23.37
N MET A 251 7.47 -1.69 -23.12
CA MET A 251 6.18 -1.00 -23.13
C MET A 251 5.46 -1.06 -24.46
N GLU A 252 6.18 -1.25 -25.60
CA GLU A 252 5.56 -1.44 -26.91
C GLU A 252 4.78 -2.76 -27.04
N LEU A 253 5.09 -3.75 -26.21
CA LEU A 253 4.41 -5.06 -26.18
C LEU A 253 3.09 -5.01 -25.41
N ALA A 254 2.91 -4.00 -24.56
CA ALA A 254 1.77 -3.88 -23.66
C ALA A 254 0.57 -3.21 -24.32
N PRO A 255 -0.67 -3.56 -23.92
CA PRO A 255 -1.88 -2.86 -24.35
C PRO A 255 -1.82 -1.35 -24.08
N GLN A 256 -2.49 -0.57 -24.94
CA GLN A 256 -2.48 0.90 -24.83
C GLN A 256 -3.17 1.41 -23.58
N ASP A 257 -4.09 0.64 -23.01
CA ASP A 257 -4.85 0.96 -21.80
C ASP A 257 -4.31 0.27 -20.54
N MET A 258 -3.21 -0.50 -20.63
CA MET A 258 -2.51 -1.05 -19.46
C MET A 258 -2.01 0.10 -18.58
N ILE A 259 -2.02 -0.08 -17.26
CA ILE A 259 -1.38 0.85 -16.33
C ILE A 259 -0.19 0.19 -15.64
N VAL A 260 0.89 0.97 -15.43
CA VAL A 260 2.08 0.54 -14.70
C VAL A 260 2.09 1.16 -13.32
N MET A 261 2.09 0.32 -12.29
CA MET A 261 2.10 0.71 -10.89
C MET A 261 3.40 0.29 -10.20
N HIS A 262 3.78 0.98 -9.15
CA HIS A 262 4.94 0.68 -8.33
C HIS A 262 4.80 1.33 -6.95
N PRO A 263 5.01 0.61 -5.82
CA PRO A 263 4.85 1.18 -4.47
C PRO A 263 5.96 2.19 -4.11
N LEU A 264 6.99 2.31 -4.94
CA LEU A 264 8.18 3.15 -4.72
C LEU A 264 8.90 2.87 -3.37
N PRO A 265 10.21 3.11 -3.25
CA PRO A 265 11.09 3.68 -4.29
C PRO A 265 11.43 2.64 -5.35
N ARG A 266 11.57 3.07 -6.59
CA ARG A 266 12.24 2.29 -7.61
C ARG A 266 13.74 2.55 -7.56
N VAL A 267 14.53 1.60 -8.04
CA VAL A 267 15.98 1.73 -8.27
C VAL A 267 16.25 1.74 -9.78
N ASN A 268 16.15 0.58 -10.42
CA ASN A 268 16.39 0.41 -11.85
C ASN A 268 15.37 -0.49 -12.55
N GLU A 269 14.43 -1.08 -11.81
CA GLU A 269 13.40 -1.98 -12.32
C GLU A 269 12.39 -1.31 -13.26
N ILE A 270 12.34 0.02 -13.27
CA ILE A 270 11.64 0.82 -14.28
C ILE A 270 12.62 1.88 -14.78
N ALA A 271 12.93 1.86 -16.07
CA ALA A 271 13.79 2.84 -16.71
C ALA A 271 13.15 4.23 -16.68
N VAL A 272 13.97 5.28 -16.52
CA VAL A 272 13.50 6.69 -16.42
C VAL A 272 12.69 7.11 -17.66
N GLU A 273 13.04 6.59 -18.83
CA GLU A 273 12.35 6.89 -20.09
C GLU A 273 10.87 6.44 -20.12
N VAL A 274 10.45 5.56 -19.19
CA VAL A 274 9.05 5.12 -19.03
C VAL A 274 8.22 6.17 -18.31
N ASP A 275 8.83 7.13 -17.60
CA ASP A 275 8.11 8.17 -16.84
C ASP A 275 7.22 9.05 -17.73
N ASP A 276 7.60 9.24 -18.99
CA ASP A 276 6.82 10.03 -19.96
C ASP A 276 5.74 9.21 -20.68
N ASP A 277 5.66 7.91 -20.44
CA ASP A 277 4.59 7.08 -21.01
C ASP A 277 3.27 7.34 -20.27
N PRO A 278 2.15 7.62 -20.96
CA PRO A 278 0.86 7.91 -20.31
C PRO A 278 0.33 6.76 -19.45
N ARG A 279 0.85 5.54 -19.63
CA ARG A 279 0.53 4.37 -18.83
C ARG A 279 1.31 4.30 -17.51
N ALA A 280 2.33 5.13 -17.30
CA ALA A 280 3.13 5.22 -16.09
C ALA A 280 2.32 5.84 -14.94
N ALA A 281 1.69 5.01 -14.12
CA ALA A 281 0.76 5.44 -13.08
C ALA A 281 1.39 5.63 -11.70
N TYR A 282 2.64 5.23 -11.46
CA TYR A 282 3.24 5.13 -10.13
C TYR A 282 3.40 6.47 -9.39
N PHE A 283 3.57 7.59 -10.08
CA PHE A 283 3.56 8.91 -9.42
C PHE A 283 2.15 9.38 -9.10
N LYS A 284 1.18 9.08 -9.98
CA LYS A 284 -0.24 9.33 -9.71
C LYS A 284 -0.74 8.43 -8.57
N GLN A 285 -0.28 7.19 -8.49
CA GLN A 285 -0.50 6.28 -7.37
C GLN A 285 -0.01 6.90 -6.05
N ALA A 286 1.16 7.55 -6.04
CA ALA A 286 1.67 8.25 -4.86
C ALA A 286 0.76 9.45 -4.46
N GLN A 287 0.15 10.12 -5.42
CA GLN A 287 -0.85 11.17 -5.16
C GLN A 287 -2.16 10.57 -4.60
N TYR A 288 -2.66 9.49 -5.18
CA TYR A 288 -3.84 8.79 -4.69
C TYR A 288 -3.67 8.28 -3.25
N ALA A 289 -2.45 8.05 -2.81
CA ALA A 289 -2.17 7.71 -1.42
C ALA A 289 -2.67 8.79 -0.44
N VAL A 290 -2.64 10.06 -0.81
CA VAL A 290 -3.15 11.15 0.04
C VAL A 290 -4.66 11.06 0.14
N TYR A 291 -5.37 10.92 -0.98
CA TYR A 291 -6.84 10.85 -0.99
C TYR A 291 -7.37 9.60 -0.29
N ALA A 292 -6.74 8.44 -0.49
CA ALA A 292 -7.09 7.21 0.22
C ALA A 292 -6.94 7.37 1.75
N ARG A 293 -5.89 8.06 2.21
CA ARG A 293 -5.66 8.34 3.64
C ARG A 293 -6.61 9.41 4.18
N MET A 294 -6.98 10.42 3.40
CA MET A 294 -8.02 11.37 3.77
C MET A 294 -9.35 10.66 4.01
N ALA A 295 -9.78 9.82 3.06
CA ALA A 295 -11.01 9.03 3.19
C ALA A 295 -10.95 8.10 4.41
N LEU A 296 -9.81 7.43 4.64
CA LEU A 296 -9.60 6.55 5.78
C LEU A 296 -9.71 7.31 7.12
N ILE A 297 -9.07 8.48 7.23
CA ILE A 297 -9.11 9.32 8.43
C ILE A 297 -10.55 9.75 8.72
N LEU A 298 -11.28 10.26 7.73
CA LEU A 298 -12.68 10.67 7.87
C LEU A 298 -13.56 9.50 8.32
N THR A 299 -13.37 8.32 7.73
CA THR A 299 -14.13 7.11 8.07
C THR A 299 -13.88 6.70 9.51
N LEU A 300 -12.63 6.66 9.97
CA LEU A 300 -12.29 6.23 11.32
C LEU A 300 -12.62 7.25 12.41
N LEU A 301 -12.61 8.53 12.08
CA LEU A 301 -13.07 9.60 12.97
C LEU A 301 -14.58 9.81 12.93
N GLU A 302 -15.31 9.04 12.07
CA GLU A 302 -16.77 9.15 11.88
C GLU A 302 -17.21 10.57 11.49
N VAL A 303 -16.35 11.30 10.76
CA VAL A 303 -16.64 12.67 10.34
C VAL A 303 -17.58 12.66 9.14
N LYS A 304 -18.74 13.30 9.30
CA LYS A 304 -19.69 13.52 8.21
C LYS A 304 -19.48 14.91 7.63
N VAL A 305 -19.22 14.96 6.33
CA VAL A 305 -19.12 16.22 5.57
C VAL A 305 -20.43 16.42 4.83
N CYS A 306 -21.11 17.51 5.15
CA CYS A 306 -22.41 17.90 4.56
C CYS A 306 -22.22 18.58 3.20
#